data_1c663d79e44a05804cac0cfcfe65c2b7
#
_entry.id   1c663d79e44a05804cac0cfcfe65c2b7
#
_cell.length_a   1.000
_cell.length_b   1.000
_cell.length_c   1.000
_cell.angle_alpha   90.00
_cell.angle_beta   90.00
_cell.angle_gamma   90.00
#
_symmetry.space_group_name_H-M   'P 1'
#
loop_
_entity.id
_entity.type
_entity.pdbx_description
1 polymer ?
#
loop_
_entity_poly.entity_id
_entity_poly.type
_entity_poly.pdbx_seq_one_letter_code
_entity_poly.pdbx_strand_id
1 'polypeptide(L)'
;VEVEIYRLVAHELALAQASRLALWTMGLNTLAALAYAWVEQRLASPAHVTPLPRRQVTSLTQRCVLATVLLVLFMVSGAPLLAIVLRALLALANTNSMALLLNEETLSALQNTLVFSTLALCFSILLGVLHALALHASKIAGWRKVAARTASFLPFAVSPVMMAFGLLLLYPQWSASLPVLLGAYALLAYPFVATALTAALDQLPASYTQAAATLGARPWRVFWRVTLPLISPALRRGASFAAATALGEFAVSLFLS
;
A
#
# COMPACT_ATOMS: atom_id res chain seq x y z
N VAL A 1 18.96 -4.19 7.23
CA VAL A 1 19.47 -3.59 5.98
C VAL A 1 19.08 -2.12 5.89
N GLU A 2 17.80 -1.75 6.06
CA GLU A 2 17.34 -0.35 5.95
C GLU A 2 18.01 0.59 6.95
N VAL A 3 18.11 0.17 8.22
CA VAL A 3 18.83 0.90 9.27
C VAL A 3 20.30 1.09 8.91
N GLU A 4 20.93 0.09 8.28
CA GLU A 4 22.33 0.17 7.86
C GLU A 4 22.51 1.12 6.68
N ILE A 5 21.57 1.11 5.71
CA ILE A 5 21.59 2.10 4.62
C ILE A 5 21.45 3.52 5.19
N TYR A 6 20.50 3.70 6.14
CA TYR A 6 20.34 4.99 6.81
C TYR A 6 21.62 5.43 7.53
N ARG A 7 22.26 4.53 8.30
CA ARG A 7 23.52 4.82 9.00
C ARG A 7 24.64 5.24 8.05
N LEU A 8 24.82 4.47 6.95
CA LEU A 8 25.83 4.77 5.92
C LEU A 8 25.60 6.10 5.23
N VAL A 9 24.34 6.50 5.02
CA VAL A 9 24.01 7.78 4.38
C VAL A 9 24.06 8.94 5.36
N ALA A 10 23.39 8.84 6.50
CA ALA A 10 23.17 9.95 7.40
C ALA A 10 24.36 10.22 8.35
N HIS A 11 25.11 9.17 8.72
CA HIS A 11 26.19 9.29 9.70
C HIS A 11 27.58 9.11 9.10
N GLU A 12 27.74 8.20 8.16
CA GLU A 12 29.07 7.89 7.60
C GLU A 12 29.34 8.57 6.24
N LEU A 13 28.29 9.13 5.61
CA LEU A 13 28.36 9.75 4.26
C LEU A 13 28.97 8.80 3.21
N ALA A 14 28.89 7.49 3.44
CA ALA A 14 29.47 6.43 2.61
C ALA A 14 28.51 6.03 1.48
N LEU A 15 28.15 6.98 0.60
CA LEU A 15 27.12 6.82 -0.45
C LEU A 15 27.36 5.61 -1.36
N ALA A 16 28.63 5.31 -1.68
CA ALA A 16 28.98 4.18 -2.54
C ALA A 16 28.65 2.81 -1.87
N GLN A 17 28.84 2.68 -0.56
CA GLN A 17 28.51 1.47 0.18
C GLN A 17 26.99 1.33 0.35
N ALA A 18 26.32 2.43 0.71
CA ALA A 18 24.87 2.49 0.79
C ALA A 18 24.20 2.09 -0.53
N SER A 19 24.71 2.61 -1.66
CA SER A 19 24.19 2.29 -3.00
C SER A 19 24.36 0.82 -3.36
N ARG A 20 25.51 0.20 -3.06
CA ARG A 20 25.71 -1.25 -3.29
C ARG A 20 24.75 -2.08 -2.47
N LEU A 21 24.56 -1.75 -1.20
CA LEU A 21 23.65 -2.47 -0.31
C LEU A 21 22.19 -2.31 -0.77
N ALA A 22 21.80 -1.10 -1.21
CA ALA A 22 20.50 -0.82 -1.77
C ALA A 22 20.24 -1.64 -3.05
N LEU A 23 21.21 -1.70 -3.98
CA LEU A 23 21.10 -2.49 -5.21
C LEU A 23 20.96 -3.99 -4.94
N TRP A 24 21.72 -4.55 -4.00
CA TRP A 24 21.60 -5.95 -3.59
C TRP A 24 20.21 -6.25 -3.04
N THR A 25 19.71 -5.42 -2.14
CA THR A 25 18.39 -5.60 -1.52
C THR A 25 17.26 -5.45 -2.54
N MET A 26 17.36 -4.44 -3.43
CA MET A 26 16.41 -4.25 -4.52
C MET A 26 16.38 -5.45 -5.47
N GLY A 27 17.55 -6.00 -5.83
CA GLY A 27 17.66 -7.20 -6.66
C GLY A 27 16.99 -8.40 -6.01
N LEU A 28 17.23 -8.62 -4.72
CA LEU A 28 16.66 -9.73 -3.95
C LEU A 28 15.14 -9.61 -3.82
N ASN A 29 14.64 -8.41 -3.50
CA ASN A 29 13.21 -8.13 -3.41
C ASN A 29 12.52 -8.28 -4.77
N THR A 30 13.16 -7.83 -5.86
CA THR A 30 12.63 -7.99 -7.21
C THR A 30 12.54 -9.45 -7.61
N LEU A 31 13.57 -10.25 -7.31
CA LEU A 31 13.54 -11.71 -7.52
C LEU A 31 12.42 -12.38 -6.73
N ALA A 32 12.23 -12.00 -5.47
CA ALA A 32 11.14 -12.50 -4.64
C ALA A 32 9.77 -12.13 -5.21
N ALA A 33 9.60 -10.89 -5.67
CA ALA A 33 8.37 -10.41 -6.30
C ALA A 33 8.06 -11.16 -7.61
N LEU A 34 9.07 -11.41 -8.43
CA LEU A 34 8.94 -12.22 -9.66
C LEU A 34 8.58 -13.68 -9.35
N ALA A 35 9.22 -14.28 -8.35
CA ALA A 35 8.90 -15.63 -7.89
C ALA A 35 7.46 -15.71 -7.37
N TYR A 36 7.04 -14.73 -6.56
CA TYR A 36 5.67 -14.64 -6.09
C TYR A 36 4.67 -14.53 -7.26
N ALA A 37 4.89 -13.62 -8.20
CA ALA A 37 4.03 -13.45 -9.36
C ALA A 37 3.96 -14.71 -10.24
N TRP A 38 5.06 -15.45 -10.37
CA TRP A 38 5.11 -16.71 -11.10
C TRP A 38 4.31 -17.81 -10.39
N VAL A 39 4.45 -17.94 -9.06
CA VAL A 39 3.68 -18.89 -8.24
C VAL A 39 2.20 -18.57 -8.29
N GLU A 40 1.83 -17.30 -8.09
CA GLU A 40 0.44 -16.83 -8.15
C GLU A 40 -0.23 -17.21 -9.47
N GLN A 41 0.47 -17.03 -10.59
CA GLN A 41 -0.06 -17.42 -11.91
C GLN A 41 -0.25 -18.92 -12.08
N ARG A 42 0.66 -19.71 -11.51
CA ARG A 42 0.54 -21.18 -11.55
C ARG A 42 -0.59 -21.71 -10.68
N LEU A 43 -0.86 -21.03 -9.57
CA LEU A 43 -1.90 -21.39 -8.59
C LEU A 43 -3.23 -20.69 -8.85
N ALA A 44 -3.27 -19.63 -9.66
CA ALA A 44 -4.49 -18.91 -10.03
C ALA A 44 -5.40 -19.80 -10.89
N SER A 45 -6.06 -20.73 -10.25
CA SER A 45 -7.26 -21.38 -10.81
C SER A 45 -8.39 -20.35 -10.77
N PRO A 46 -9.26 -20.29 -11.82
CA PRO A 46 -10.49 -19.52 -11.74
C PRO A 46 -11.41 -20.21 -10.71
N ALA A 47 -11.16 -19.93 -9.44
CA ALA A 47 -12.02 -20.42 -8.38
C ALA A 47 -13.35 -19.68 -8.49
N HIS A 48 -14.34 -20.36 -9.04
CA HIS A 48 -15.72 -20.08 -8.69
C HIS A 48 -15.82 -20.38 -7.19
N VAL A 49 -15.58 -19.38 -6.37
CA VAL A 49 -15.75 -19.50 -4.93
C VAL A 49 -17.25 -19.52 -4.68
N THR A 50 -17.85 -20.72 -4.71
CA THR A 50 -19.16 -20.93 -4.10
C THR A 50 -18.95 -20.68 -2.60
N PRO A 51 -19.63 -19.68 -2.01
CA PRO A 51 -19.48 -19.42 -0.59
C PRO A 51 -19.89 -20.67 0.18
N LEU A 52 -18.94 -21.28 0.85
CA LEU A 52 -19.21 -22.40 1.75
C LEU A 52 -20.19 -21.96 2.84
N PRO A 53 -21.19 -22.77 3.18
CA PRO A 53 -22.12 -22.45 4.26
C PRO A 53 -21.33 -22.22 5.54
N ARG A 54 -21.67 -21.14 6.28
CA ARG A 54 -21.03 -20.79 7.54
C ARG A 54 -21.16 -21.97 8.50
N ARG A 55 -20.03 -22.63 8.78
CA ARG A 55 -19.99 -23.72 9.76
C ARG A 55 -20.07 -23.11 11.15
N GLN A 56 -21.15 -23.43 11.89
CA GLN A 56 -21.27 -23.01 13.28
C GLN A 56 -20.31 -23.82 14.16
N VAL A 57 -19.57 -23.12 15.02
CA VAL A 57 -18.67 -23.74 16.00
C VAL A 57 -19.52 -24.26 17.16
N THR A 58 -19.87 -25.53 17.11
CA THR A 58 -20.79 -26.14 18.11
C THR A 58 -20.04 -26.90 19.20
N SER A 59 -18.89 -27.49 18.90
CA SER A 59 -18.09 -28.27 19.86
C SER A 59 -17.29 -27.38 20.81
N LEU A 60 -17.22 -27.77 22.06
CA LEU A 60 -16.43 -27.08 23.11
C LEU A 60 -14.94 -27.05 22.73
N THR A 61 -14.40 -28.14 22.21
CA THR A 61 -13.01 -28.23 21.73
C THR A 61 -12.73 -27.21 20.62
N GLN A 62 -13.64 -27.04 19.65
CA GLN A 62 -13.49 -26.07 18.57
C GLN A 62 -13.51 -24.62 19.11
N ARG A 63 -14.34 -24.35 20.12
CA ARG A 63 -14.38 -23.04 20.78
C ARG A 63 -13.08 -22.74 21.53
N CYS A 64 -12.54 -23.73 22.25
CA CYS A 64 -11.24 -23.58 22.93
C CYS A 64 -10.11 -23.34 21.94
N VAL A 65 -10.02 -24.11 20.85
CA VAL A 65 -9.00 -23.90 19.81
C VAL A 65 -9.15 -22.51 19.17
N LEU A 66 -10.36 -22.10 18.82
CA LEU A 66 -10.61 -20.78 18.28
C LEU A 66 -10.21 -19.66 19.25
N ALA A 67 -10.60 -19.80 20.53
CA ALA A 67 -10.23 -18.84 21.58
C ALA A 67 -8.71 -18.73 21.77
N THR A 68 -8.00 -19.88 21.76
CA THR A 68 -6.55 -19.91 21.87
C THR A 68 -5.90 -19.22 20.66
N VAL A 69 -6.34 -19.51 19.45
CA VAL A 69 -5.82 -18.87 18.24
C VAL A 69 -6.06 -17.35 18.28
N LEU A 70 -7.27 -16.92 18.64
CA LEU A 70 -7.60 -15.50 18.76
C LEU A 70 -6.78 -14.82 19.87
N LEU A 71 -6.56 -15.49 21.00
CA LEU A 71 -5.73 -14.98 22.09
C LEU A 71 -4.28 -14.80 21.63
N VAL A 72 -3.71 -15.79 20.95
CA VAL A 72 -2.33 -15.72 20.42
C VAL A 72 -2.22 -14.57 19.41
N LEU A 73 -3.16 -14.47 18.46
CA LEU A 73 -3.19 -13.37 17.51
C LEU A 73 -3.30 -12.01 18.20
N PHE A 74 -4.15 -11.90 19.22
CA PHE A 74 -4.28 -10.68 20.02
C PHE A 74 -2.99 -10.36 20.79
N MET A 75 -2.37 -11.36 21.40
CA MET A 75 -1.09 -11.15 22.13
C MET A 75 0.03 -10.70 21.19
N VAL A 76 0.14 -11.29 20.01
CA VAL A 76 1.20 -10.95 19.06
C VAL A 76 0.97 -9.58 18.42
N SER A 77 -0.28 -9.26 18.03
CA SER A 77 -0.58 -8.05 17.28
C SER A 77 -1.12 -6.91 18.14
N GLY A 78 -1.94 -7.22 19.16
CA GLY A 78 -2.64 -6.23 19.97
C GLY A 78 -1.87 -5.80 21.21
N ALA A 79 -1.14 -6.71 21.86
CA ALA A 79 -0.41 -6.38 23.10
C ALA A 79 0.66 -5.29 22.90
N PRO A 80 1.46 -5.27 21.82
CA PRO A 80 2.41 -4.18 21.59
C PRO A 80 1.72 -2.83 21.43
N LEU A 81 0.59 -2.80 20.70
CA LEU A 81 -0.20 -1.56 20.51
C LEU A 81 -0.80 -1.10 21.83
N LEU A 82 -1.35 -2.03 22.62
CA LEU A 82 -1.89 -1.73 23.94
C LEU A 82 -0.81 -1.20 24.89
N ALA A 83 0.39 -1.75 24.83
CA ALA A 83 1.53 -1.29 25.64
C ALA A 83 1.93 0.16 25.30
N ILE A 84 1.90 0.54 24.00
CA ILE A 84 2.16 1.92 23.56
C ILE A 84 1.08 2.85 24.11
N VAL A 85 -0.20 2.48 23.96
CA VAL A 85 -1.33 3.28 24.45
C VAL A 85 -1.26 3.44 25.96
N LEU A 86 -1.01 2.36 26.71
CA LEU A 86 -0.88 2.44 28.17
C LEU A 86 0.29 3.33 28.61
N ARG A 87 1.44 3.21 27.95
CA ARG A 87 2.59 4.09 28.24
C ARG A 87 2.28 5.55 27.93
N ALA A 88 1.59 5.83 26.84
CA ALA A 88 1.15 7.19 26.50
C ALA A 88 0.19 7.74 27.55
N LEU A 89 -0.80 6.96 27.98
CA LEU A 89 -1.74 7.37 29.05
C LEU A 89 -1.05 7.62 30.39
N LEU A 90 -0.10 6.75 30.78
CA LEU A 90 0.68 6.94 32.01
C LEU A 90 1.59 8.18 31.94
N ALA A 91 2.19 8.46 30.77
CA ALA A 91 2.95 9.68 30.56
C ALA A 91 2.07 10.92 30.66
N LEU A 92 0.87 10.89 30.10
CA LEU A 92 -0.12 11.98 30.21
C LEU A 92 -0.58 12.22 31.66
N ALA A 93 -0.67 11.17 32.47
CA ALA A 93 -1.08 11.30 33.88
C ALA A 93 0.01 11.90 34.79
N ASN A 94 1.30 11.70 34.47
CA ASN A 94 2.42 12.03 35.33
C ASN A 94 3.11 13.37 35.03
N THR A 95 2.79 14.05 33.93
CA THR A 95 3.42 15.30 33.52
C THR A 95 2.39 16.28 32.93
N ASN A 96 2.72 17.57 32.87
CA ASN A 96 1.95 18.57 32.11
C ASN A 96 1.97 18.31 30.58
N SER A 97 1.91 17.03 30.19
CA SER A 97 2.05 16.53 28.82
C SER A 97 0.93 16.99 27.90
N MET A 98 -0.23 17.39 28.47
CA MET A 98 -1.30 18.02 27.68
C MET A 98 -0.82 19.31 27.01
N ALA A 99 0.02 20.10 27.70
CA ALA A 99 0.61 21.31 27.10
C ALA A 99 1.58 20.98 25.95
N LEU A 100 2.30 19.85 26.03
CA LEU A 100 3.19 19.39 24.96
C LEU A 100 2.40 18.88 23.73
N LEU A 101 1.26 18.23 23.93
CA LEU A 101 0.40 17.77 22.83
C LEU A 101 -0.32 18.94 22.12
N LEU A 102 -0.57 20.03 22.83
CA LEU A 102 -1.23 21.23 22.30
C LEU A 102 -0.21 22.31 21.86
N ASN A 103 1.08 22.01 21.86
CA ASN A 103 2.09 22.93 21.36
C ASN A 103 1.89 23.18 19.86
N GLU A 104 2.14 24.40 19.41
CA GLU A 104 2.00 24.84 18.00
C GLU A 104 2.83 23.95 17.05
N GLU A 105 4.03 23.52 17.47
CA GLU A 105 4.86 22.62 16.69
C GLU A 105 4.19 21.24 16.45
N THR A 106 3.60 20.65 17.50
CA THR A 106 2.90 19.35 17.39
C THR A 106 1.64 19.46 16.54
N LEU A 107 0.89 20.54 16.69
CA LEU A 107 -0.31 20.79 15.91
C LEU A 107 0.03 21.03 14.43
N SER A 108 1.07 21.80 14.14
CA SER A 108 1.53 22.03 12.76
C SER A 108 2.06 20.75 12.12
N ALA A 109 2.82 19.93 12.85
CA ALA A 109 3.27 18.63 12.38
C ALA A 109 2.11 17.69 12.07
N LEU A 110 1.08 17.64 12.94
CA LEU A 110 -0.13 16.84 12.70
C LEU A 110 -0.89 17.34 11.47
N GLN A 111 -1.07 18.64 11.35
CA GLN A 111 -1.72 19.25 10.18
C GLN A 111 -0.96 18.92 8.89
N ASN A 112 0.36 19.07 8.87
CA ASN A 112 1.19 18.75 7.73
C ASN A 112 1.07 17.27 7.37
N THR A 113 1.12 16.37 8.34
CA THR A 113 0.95 14.92 8.12
C THR A 113 -0.41 14.62 7.48
N LEU A 114 -1.49 15.20 7.99
CA LEU A 114 -2.84 14.99 7.43
C LEU A 114 -2.97 15.54 6.01
N VAL A 115 -2.45 16.74 5.76
CA VAL A 115 -2.50 17.39 4.43
C VAL A 115 -1.69 16.56 3.43
N PHE A 116 -0.45 16.23 3.75
CA PHE A 116 0.44 15.49 2.83
C PHE A 116 -0.07 14.08 2.57
N SER A 117 -0.52 13.36 3.60
CA SER A 117 -1.09 12.02 3.44
C SER A 117 -2.37 12.04 2.61
N THR A 118 -3.23 13.07 2.79
CA THR A 118 -4.46 13.22 1.99
C THR A 118 -4.14 13.51 0.53
N LEU A 119 -3.22 14.41 0.26
CA LEU A 119 -2.77 14.70 -1.12
C LEU A 119 -2.13 13.47 -1.76
N ALA A 120 -1.23 12.79 -1.04
CA ALA A 120 -0.61 11.56 -1.51
C ALA A 120 -1.64 10.46 -1.80
N LEU A 121 -2.66 10.32 -0.96
CA LEU A 121 -3.77 9.40 -1.17
C LEU A 121 -4.55 9.73 -2.44
N CYS A 122 -4.87 11.00 -2.69
CA CYS A 122 -5.56 11.43 -3.91
C CYS A 122 -4.72 11.07 -5.16
N PHE A 123 -3.42 11.35 -5.15
CA PHE A 123 -2.52 10.97 -6.24
C PHE A 123 -2.40 9.44 -6.39
N SER A 124 -2.32 8.70 -5.29
CA SER A 124 -2.27 7.23 -5.30
C SER A 124 -3.53 6.62 -5.90
N ILE A 125 -4.70 7.15 -5.55
CA ILE A 125 -5.98 6.70 -6.12
C ILE A 125 -6.00 7.00 -7.62
N LEU A 126 -5.61 8.21 -8.02
CA LEU A 126 -5.57 8.61 -9.44
C LEU A 126 -4.64 7.68 -10.23
N LEU A 127 -3.40 7.51 -9.78
CA LEU A 127 -2.41 6.65 -10.44
C LEU A 127 -2.87 5.19 -10.45
N GLY A 128 -3.40 4.68 -9.34
CA GLY A 128 -3.89 3.30 -9.23
C GLY A 128 -5.08 3.01 -10.16
N VAL A 129 -6.02 3.94 -10.26
CA VAL A 129 -7.16 3.84 -11.17
C VAL A 129 -6.69 3.88 -12.62
N LEU A 130 -5.85 4.86 -13.00
CA LEU A 130 -5.31 4.97 -14.35
C LEU A 130 -4.53 3.72 -14.75
N HIS A 131 -3.68 3.21 -13.85
CA HIS A 131 -2.91 1.98 -14.07
C HIS A 131 -3.83 0.77 -14.29
N ALA A 132 -4.80 0.54 -13.42
CA ALA A 132 -5.72 -0.59 -13.51
C ALA A 132 -6.56 -0.54 -14.80
N LEU A 133 -7.06 0.64 -15.17
CA LEU A 133 -7.84 0.83 -16.40
C LEU A 133 -6.97 0.66 -17.64
N ALA A 134 -5.75 1.19 -17.65
CA ALA A 134 -4.81 1.03 -18.75
C ALA A 134 -4.46 -0.46 -18.96
N LEU A 135 -4.22 -1.19 -17.88
CA LEU A 135 -3.93 -2.62 -17.94
C LEU A 135 -5.14 -3.44 -18.41
N HIS A 136 -6.35 -3.09 -17.94
CA HIS A 136 -7.59 -3.74 -18.34
C HIS A 136 -7.95 -3.46 -19.81
N ALA A 137 -7.78 -2.22 -20.27
CA ALA A 137 -8.03 -1.81 -21.66
C ALA A 137 -6.98 -2.34 -22.64
N SER A 138 -5.78 -2.67 -22.14
CA SER A 138 -4.71 -3.19 -22.99
C SER A 138 -5.05 -4.58 -23.51
N LYS A 139 -4.87 -4.78 -24.84
CA LYS A 139 -4.99 -6.10 -25.48
C LYS A 139 -3.73 -6.95 -25.27
N ILE A 140 -2.93 -6.63 -24.26
CA ILE A 140 -1.69 -7.34 -23.97
C ILE A 140 -2.05 -8.73 -23.44
N ALA A 141 -1.46 -9.76 -24.06
CA ALA A 141 -1.69 -11.15 -23.68
C ALA A 141 -0.37 -11.85 -23.33
N GLY A 142 -0.48 -13.01 -22.71
CA GLY A 142 0.68 -13.86 -22.38
C GLY A 142 1.64 -13.20 -21.41
N TRP A 143 2.95 -13.45 -21.59
CA TRP A 143 4.01 -12.98 -20.69
C TRP A 143 4.08 -11.45 -20.51
N ARG A 144 3.67 -10.69 -21.52
CA ARG A 144 3.63 -9.22 -21.46
C ARG A 144 2.61 -8.70 -20.44
N LYS A 145 1.44 -9.35 -20.35
CA LYS A 145 0.43 -9.01 -19.33
C LYS A 145 0.96 -9.31 -17.94
N VAL A 146 1.68 -10.42 -17.82
CA VAL A 146 2.36 -10.80 -16.59
C VAL A 146 3.38 -9.76 -16.18
N ALA A 147 4.29 -9.41 -17.09
CA ALA A 147 5.33 -8.42 -16.84
C ALA A 147 4.72 -7.06 -16.44
N ALA A 148 3.65 -6.62 -17.11
CA ALA A 148 2.95 -5.38 -16.77
C ALA A 148 2.32 -5.42 -15.38
N ARG A 149 1.76 -6.57 -14.96
CA ARG A 149 1.26 -6.77 -13.59
C ARG A 149 2.38 -6.78 -12.56
N THR A 150 3.47 -7.50 -12.87
CA THR A 150 4.63 -7.54 -11.97
C THR A 150 5.24 -6.14 -11.81
N ALA A 151 5.26 -5.33 -12.86
CA ALA A 151 5.71 -3.95 -12.80
C ALA A 151 4.89 -3.10 -11.82
N SER A 152 3.61 -3.43 -11.60
CA SER A 152 2.78 -2.77 -10.57
C SER A 152 3.29 -3.01 -9.15
N PHE A 153 4.00 -4.11 -8.92
CA PHE A 153 4.58 -4.47 -7.62
C PHE A 153 6.01 -3.97 -7.43
N LEU A 154 6.64 -3.40 -8.46
CA LEU A 154 8.00 -2.88 -8.35
C LEU A 154 8.19 -1.90 -7.17
N PRO A 155 7.26 -0.97 -6.89
CA PRO A 155 7.40 -0.09 -5.75
C PRO A 155 7.41 -0.81 -4.40
N PHE A 156 6.76 -1.98 -4.29
CA PHE A 156 6.86 -2.83 -3.09
C PHE A 156 8.20 -3.54 -2.95
N ALA A 157 8.92 -3.75 -4.06
CA ALA A 157 10.26 -4.33 -4.03
C ALA A 157 11.31 -3.33 -3.55
N VAL A 158 11.00 -2.05 -3.64
CA VAL A 158 11.85 -0.94 -3.18
C VAL A 158 11.38 -0.53 -1.80
N SER A 159 12.27 -0.57 -0.79
CA SER A 159 11.90 -0.06 0.51
C SER A 159 11.76 1.48 0.49
N PRO A 160 10.92 2.07 1.38
CA PRO A 160 10.78 3.51 1.48
C PRO A 160 12.12 4.25 1.63
N VAL A 161 13.03 3.71 2.44
CA VAL A 161 14.38 4.24 2.65
C VAL A 161 15.18 4.28 1.34
N MET A 162 15.13 3.18 0.57
CA MET A 162 15.83 3.13 -0.72
C MET A 162 15.22 4.09 -1.74
N MET A 163 13.89 4.21 -1.75
CA MET A 163 13.22 5.16 -2.64
C MET A 163 13.62 6.59 -2.32
N ALA A 164 13.59 6.95 -1.05
CA ALA A 164 13.99 8.27 -0.59
C ALA A 164 15.45 8.57 -0.92
N PHE A 165 16.35 7.62 -0.64
CA PHE A 165 17.77 7.75 -0.96
C PHE A 165 18.00 7.86 -2.48
N GLY A 166 17.32 7.07 -3.30
CA GLY A 166 17.37 7.15 -4.76
C GLY A 166 16.91 8.52 -5.29
N LEU A 167 15.82 9.05 -4.74
CA LEU A 167 15.32 10.38 -5.09
C LEU A 167 16.31 11.49 -4.66
N LEU A 168 16.90 11.37 -3.48
CA LEU A 168 17.93 12.30 -3.01
C LEU A 168 19.15 12.33 -3.94
N LEU A 169 19.60 11.17 -4.41
CA LEU A 169 20.74 11.09 -5.36
C LEU A 169 20.39 11.60 -6.75
N LEU A 170 19.16 11.34 -7.21
CA LEU A 170 18.73 11.69 -8.56
C LEU A 170 18.36 13.17 -8.69
N TYR A 171 17.75 13.72 -7.64
CA TYR A 171 17.24 15.08 -7.60
C TYR A 171 17.68 15.85 -6.35
N PRO A 172 18.99 16.01 -6.09
CA PRO A 172 19.48 16.61 -4.85
C PRO A 172 18.99 18.05 -4.65
N GLN A 173 18.81 18.81 -5.74
CA GLN A 173 18.29 20.17 -5.70
C GLN A 173 16.78 20.27 -5.40
N TRP A 174 16.06 19.15 -5.47
CA TRP A 174 14.60 19.09 -5.26
C TRP A 174 14.24 18.22 -4.06
N SER A 175 15.22 17.73 -3.31
CA SER A 175 15.02 16.80 -2.19
C SER A 175 14.01 17.33 -1.17
N ALA A 176 14.11 18.59 -0.76
CA ALA A 176 13.19 19.25 0.16
C ALA A 176 11.92 19.80 -0.53
N SER A 177 11.62 19.41 -1.77
CA SER A 177 10.49 19.93 -2.48
C SER A 177 9.22 19.08 -2.24
N LEU A 178 8.11 19.76 -2.01
CA LEU A 178 6.81 19.16 -1.79
C LEU A 178 6.35 18.20 -2.92
N PRO A 179 6.57 18.50 -4.22
CA PRO A 179 6.19 17.57 -5.29
C PRO A 179 6.94 16.23 -5.25
N VAL A 180 8.23 16.23 -4.90
CA VAL A 180 9.04 15.01 -4.81
C VAL A 180 8.58 14.17 -3.62
N LEU A 181 8.32 14.79 -2.48
CA LEU A 181 7.80 14.13 -1.30
C LEU A 181 6.43 13.48 -1.58
N LEU A 182 5.49 14.25 -2.14
CA LEU A 182 4.15 13.73 -2.50
C LEU A 182 4.23 12.64 -3.56
N GLY A 183 5.11 12.79 -4.55
CA GLY A 183 5.36 11.78 -5.58
C GLY A 183 5.87 10.47 -4.99
N ALA A 184 6.82 10.53 -4.06
CA ALA A 184 7.34 9.37 -3.37
C ALA A 184 6.24 8.64 -2.55
N TYR A 185 5.46 9.37 -1.77
CA TYR A 185 4.33 8.81 -1.01
C TYR A 185 3.29 8.17 -1.94
N ALA A 186 2.96 8.86 -3.03
CA ALA A 186 2.02 8.34 -4.01
C ALA A 186 2.54 7.07 -4.69
N LEU A 187 3.84 7.01 -5.04
CA LEU A 187 4.46 5.83 -5.62
C LEU A 187 4.50 4.62 -4.68
N LEU A 188 4.66 4.84 -3.38
CA LEU A 188 4.59 3.76 -2.39
C LEU A 188 3.17 3.25 -2.15
N ALA A 189 2.19 4.12 -2.25
CA ALA A 189 0.80 3.81 -1.90
C ALA A 189 -0.07 3.35 -3.09
N TYR A 190 0.21 3.81 -4.34
CA TYR A 190 -0.64 3.49 -5.50
C TYR A 190 -0.77 1.99 -5.81
N PRO A 191 0.23 1.12 -5.55
CA PRO A 191 0.11 -0.29 -5.87
C PRO A 191 -1.03 -0.98 -5.13
N PHE A 192 -1.38 -0.53 -3.92
CA PHE A 192 -2.53 -1.05 -3.18
C PHE A 192 -3.85 -0.81 -3.92
N VAL A 193 -3.99 0.37 -4.50
CA VAL A 193 -5.17 0.71 -5.31
C VAL A 193 -5.15 -0.03 -6.64
N ALA A 194 -4.00 -0.02 -7.34
CA ALA A 194 -3.83 -0.65 -8.65
C ALA A 194 -4.13 -2.14 -8.61
N THR A 195 -3.57 -2.87 -7.64
CA THR A 195 -3.75 -4.32 -7.51
C THR A 195 -5.17 -4.69 -7.14
N ALA A 196 -5.78 -3.97 -6.17
CA ALA A 196 -7.16 -4.21 -5.77
C ALA A 196 -8.13 -3.99 -6.94
N LEU A 197 -7.94 -2.93 -7.72
CA LEU A 197 -8.79 -2.62 -8.87
C LEU A 197 -8.55 -3.57 -10.04
N THR A 198 -7.31 -3.92 -10.34
CA THR A 198 -6.99 -4.87 -11.42
C THR A 198 -7.64 -6.22 -11.14
N ALA A 199 -7.54 -6.72 -9.90
CA ALA A 199 -8.19 -7.96 -9.51
C ALA A 199 -9.72 -7.89 -9.63
N ALA A 200 -10.33 -6.76 -9.26
CA ALA A 200 -11.77 -6.57 -9.38
C ALA A 200 -12.23 -6.49 -10.85
N LEU A 201 -11.49 -5.77 -11.69
CA LEU A 201 -11.79 -5.65 -13.12
C LEU A 201 -11.65 -6.99 -13.86
N ASP A 202 -10.67 -7.81 -13.49
CA ASP A 202 -10.51 -9.14 -14.09
C ASP A 202 -11.64 -10.12 -13.70
N GLN A 203 -12.23 -9.94 -12.53
CA GLN A 203 -13.37 -10.74 -12.06
C GLN A 203 -14.71 -10.25 -12.60
N LEU A 204 -14.76 -9.07 -13.24
CA LEU A 204 -15.99 -8.49 -13.74
C LEU A 204 -16.43 -9.23 -15.01
N PRO A 205 -17.63 -9.88 -15.02
CA PRO A 205 -18.12 -10.53 -16.21
C PRO A 205 -18.35 -9.55 -17.35
N ALA A 206 -17.82 -9.85 -18.53
CA ALA A 206 -17.97 -9.01 -19.72
C ALA A 206 -19.45 -8.81 -20.11
N SER A 207 -20.34 -9.71 -19.69
CA SER A 207 -21.77 -9.61 -19.95
C SER A 207 -22.42 -8.32 -19.42
N TYR A 208 -21.93 -7.77 -18.30
CA TYR A 208 -22.48 -6.49 -17.78
C TYR A 208 -22.20 -5.32 -18.70
N THR A 209 -20.96 -5.21 -19.21
CA THR A 209 -20.59 -4.14 -20.13
C THR A 209 -21.20 -4.33 -21.51
N GLN A 210 -21.34 -5.58 -21.97
CA GLN A 210 -22.00 -5.93 -23.23
C GLN A 210 -23.50 -5.62 -23.18
N ALA A 211 -24.20 -6.01 -22.11
CA ALA A 211 -25.61 -5.70 -21.92
C ALA A 211 -25.87 -4.18 -21.89
N ALA A 212 -25.01 -3.42 -21.24
CA ALA A 212 -25.13 -1.96 -21.25
C ALA A 212 -24.90 -1.37 -22.67
N ALA A 213 -23.95 -1.95 -23.44
CA ALA A 213 -23.67 -1.53 -24.81
C ALA A 213 -24.83 -1.85 -25.76
N THR A 214 -25.48 -3.02 -25.62
CA THR A 214 -26.66 -3.37 -26.42
C THR A 214 -27.85 -2.44 -26.18
N LEU A 215 -27.94 -1.86 -24.98
CA LEU A 215 -28.90 -0.81 -24.62
C LEU A 215 -28.50 0.59 -25.10
N GLY A 216 -27.46 0.71 -25.93
CA GLY A 216 -27.00 1.97 -26.52
C GLY A 216 -26.24 2.88 -25.54
N ALA A 217 -25.75 2.37 -24.41
CA ALA A 217 -24.98 3.17 -23.47
C ALA A 217 -23.59 3.49 -24.03
N ARG A 218 -23.21 4.77 -24.02
CA ARG A 218 -21.86 5.20 -24.38
C ARG A 218 -20.83 4.67 -23.38
N PRO A 219 -19.56 4.37 -23.78
CA PRO A 219 -18.52 3.80 -22.90
C PRO A 219 -18.34 4.56 -21.59
N TRP A 220 -18.37 5.89 -21.60
CA TRP A 220 -18.30 6.72 -20.41
C TRP A 220 -19.46 6.48 -19.44
N ARG A 221 -20.69 6.30 -19.97
CA ARG A 221 -21.87 6.01 -19.15
C ARG A 221 -21.81 4.61 -18.56
N VAL A 222 -21.29 3.63 -19.33
CA VAL A 222 -21.02 2.28 -18.83
C VAL A 222 -20.02 2.30 -17.69
N PHE A 223 -18.93 3.05 -17.84
CA PHE A 223 -17.92 3.18 -16.79
C PHE A 223 -18.53 3.71 -15.48
N TRP A 224 -19.21 4.86 -15.53
CA TRP A 224 -19.72 5.52 -14.33
C TRP A 224 -20.92 4.81 -13.67
N ARG A 225 -21.81 4.20 -14.47
CA ARG A 225 -23.05 3.61 -13.97
C ARG A 225 -22.98 2.11 -13.74
N VAL A 226 -22.02 1.41 -14.34
CA VAL A 226 -21.91 -0.04 -14.24
C VAL A 226 -20.56 -0.42 -13.63
N THR A 227 -19.45 -0.08 -14.29
CA THR A 227 -18.13 -0.54 -13.88
C THR A 227 -17.72 0.02 -12.52
N LEU A 228 -17.76 1.34 -12.36
CA LEU A 228 -17.31 2.01 -11.13
C LEU A 228 -18.09 1.58 -9.88
N PRO A 229 -19.42 1.49 -9.87
CA PRO A 229 -20.15 0.97 -8.71
C PRO A 229 -19.79 -0.47 -8.36
N LEU A 230 -19.56 -1.33 -9.36
CA LEU A 230 -19.21 -2.73 -9.14
C LEU A 230 -17.79 -2.90 -8.56
N ILE A 231 -16.83 -2.06 -8.97
CA ILE A 231 -15.46 -2.10 -8.44
C ILE A 231 -15.26 -1.22 -7.20
N SER A 232 -16.25 -0.42 -6.80
CA SER A 232 -16.14 0.50 -5.65
C SER A 232 -15.75 -0.16 -4.33
N PRO A 233 -16.17 -1.41 -4.00
CA PRO A 233 -15.69 -2.08 -2.79
C PRO A 233 -14.19 -2.39 -2.85
N ALA A 234 -13.66 -2.70 -4.03
CA ALA A 234 -12.23 -2.91 -4.23
C ALA A 234 -11.44 -1.60 -4.15
N LEU A 235 -11.99 -0.53 -4.75
CA LEU A 235 -11.42 0.81 -4.64
C LEU A 235 -11.31 1.26 -3.17
N ARG A 236 -12.37 1.10 -2.38
CA ARG A 236 -12.36 1.45 -0.95
C ARG A 236 -11.30 0.66 -0.19
N ARG A 237 -11.18 -0.66 -0.42
CA ARG A 237 -10.14 -1.49 0.20
C ARG A 237 -8.73 -1.01 -0.17
N GLY A 238 -8.47 -0.83 -1.47
CA GLY A 238 -7.17 -0.33 -1.94
C GLY A 238 -6.85 1.05 -1.38
N ALA A 239 -7.81 1.97 -1.37
CA ALA A 239 -7.66 3.31 -0.81
C ALA A 239 -7.41 3.29 0.71
N SER A 240 -8.04 2.40 1.47
CA SER A 240 -7.78 2.27 2.92
C SER A 240 -6.35 1.81 3.21
N PHE A 241 -5.81 0.85 2.45
CA PHE A 241 -4.42 0.44 2.58
C PHE A 241 -3.45 1.53 2.13
N ALA A 242 -3.76 2.22 1.03
CA ALA A 242 -2.97 3.36 0.56
C ALA A 242 -2.95 4.50 1.60
N ALA A 243 -4.08 4.79 2.25
CA ALA A 243 -4.16 5.79 3.32
C ALA A 243 -3.33 5.39 4.54
N ALA A 244 -3.42 4.13 4.97
CA ALA A 244 -2.62 3.62 6.08
C ALA A 244 -1.11 3.71 5.77
N THR A 245 -0.70 3.39 4.55
CA THR A 245 0.70 3.52 4.10
C THR A 245 1.14 4.97 4.09
N ALA A 246 0.34 5.87 3.51
CA ALA A 246 0.69 7.30 3.43
C ALA A 246 0.76 7.98 4.82
N LEU A 247 -0.10 7.58 5.77
CA LEU A 247 -0.07 8.09 7.15
C LEU A 247 1.11 7.54 7.96
N GLY A 248 1.49 6.29 7.70
CA GLY A 248 2.58 5.62 8.41
C GLY A 248 3.98 5.87 7.81
N GLU A 249 4.06 6.60 6.70
CA GLU A 249 5.33 6.79 6.01
C GLU A 249 6.18 7.87 6.68
N PHE A 250 7.22 7.42 7.34
CA PHE A 250 8.17 8.28 8.05
C PHE A 250 9.54 8.33 7.35
N ALA A 251 9.98 7.22 6.76
CA ALA A 251 11.33 7.11 6.23
C ALA A 251 11.58 8.07 5.05
N VAL A 252 10.59 8.26 4.18
CA VAL A 252 10.68 9.20 3.06
C VAL A 252 10.77 10.64 3.55
N SER A 253 9.98 11.03 4.54
CA SER A 253 10.05 12.38 5.11
C SER A 253 11.39 12.64 5.78
N LEU A 254 11.95 11.64 6.48
CA LEU A 254 13.24 11.76 7.16
C LEU A 254 14.41 12.07 6.21
N PHE A 255 14.36 11.60 4.96
CA PHE A 255 15.41 11.84 3.96
C PHE A 255 15.16 13.05 3.09
N LEU A 256 13.90 13.45 2.90
CA LEU A 256 13.51 14.48 1.93
C LEU A 256 13.02 15.80 2.57
N SER A 257 12.97 15.87 3.91
CA SER A 257 12.57 17.08 4.64
C SER A 257 13.73 17.99 5.03
#